data_0ee1dd8c3f7c4e336b3a32bfb3b627bc
#
_entry.id   0ee1dd8c3f7c4e336b3a32bfb3b627bc
#
_cell.length_a   1.000
_cell.length_b   1.000
_cell.length_c   1.000
_cell.angle_alpha   90.00
_cell.angle_beta   90.00
_cell.angle_gamma   90.00
#
_symmetry.space_group_name_H-M   'P 1'
#
loop_
_entity.id
_entity.type
_entity.pdbx_description
1 polymer ?
#
loop_
_entity_poly.entity_id
_entity_poly.type
_entity_poly.pdbx_seq_one_letter_code
_entity_poly.pdbx_strand_id
1 'polypeptide(L)'
;EILPEHVDYVREYFINTISPALFTIILNEVEALPNLKDDVAYLAVRMVLASESGQKQKIQYALIELPKTLDRFIVLPKIGNANYIILLDDVIRFCLSSHFYIFPCEDISAYMIKITRNAELDLDTDLNKSFIEKISTSVEGRKRAEPVRFIYDKLIDEEMLRFLKEKMGIQSTDSVIAGGRYHNRRDYMNFPHCERKELMYKPFHPYPIKALKVEESLFSQIAQRDYLQYTPYHSFSYLIRFLREAALDPKVKSIKITIYRLAKQSQVINSLINAVKNGKKVTVQIELQARFDETANIHYAEQLQREGVNTIFGIRGLKVHSKIGVIEREENGKTYRYGFI
;
A
#
# COMPACT_ATOMS: atom_id res chain seq x y z
N GLU A 1 4.38 23.95 17.72
CA GLU A 1 4.16 25.35 17.23
C GLU A 1 5.03 25.59 16.02
N ILE A 2 4.51 26.35 15.04
CA ILE A 2 5.26 26.77 13.87
C ILE A 2 6.00 28.07 14.25
N LEU A 3 7.30 28.12 13.99
CA LEU A 3 8.09 29.32 14.26
C LEU A 3 7.67 30.45 13.31
N PRO A 4 7.73 31.72 13.76
CA PRO A 4 7.35 32.87 12.91
C PRO A 4 8.06 32.88 11.55
N GLU A 5 9.32 32.49 11.52
CA GLU A 5 10.16 32.45 10.31
C GLU A 5 9.68 31.41 9.29
N HIS A 6 8.89 30.42 9.71
CA HIS A 6 8.37 29.38 8.83
C HIS A 6 6.94 29.63 8.34
N VAL A 7 6.24 30.60 8.92
CA VAL A 7 4.80 30.84 8.65
C VAL A 7 4.54 31.08 7.17
N ASP A 8 5.30 31.95 6.56
CA ASP A 8 5.09 32.31 5.14
C ASP A 8 5.40 31.13 4.23
N TYR A 9 6.50 30.40 4.48
CA TYR A 9 6.84 29.20 3.75
C TYR A 9 5.73 28.14 3.85
N VAL A 10 5.21 27.90 5.07
CA VAL A 10 4.15 26.91 5.31
C VAL A 10 2.87 27.28 4.58
N ARG A 11 2.49 28.56 4.58
CA ARG A 11 1.30 29.05 3.86
C ARG A 11 1.46 28.93 2.35
N GLU A 12 2.59 29.32 1.82
CA GLU A 12 2.88 29.21 0.38
C GLU A 12 2.90 27.74 -0.05
N TYR A 13 3.56 26.87 0.70
CA TYR A 13 3.59 25.44 0.43
C TYR A 13 2.20 24.82 0.49
N PHE A 14 1.38 25.24 1.46
CA PHE A 14 0.00 24.81 1.56
C PHE A 14 -0.80 25.18 0.30
N ILE A 15 -0.75 26.44 -0.12
CA ILE A 15 -1.54 26.93 -1.27
C ILE A 15 -1.10 26.25 -2.57
N ASN A 16 0.21 26.17 -2.79
CA ASN A 16 0.75 25.72 -4.08
C ASN A 16 0.83 24.20 -4.22
N THR A 17 0.96 23.47 -3.11
CA THR A 17 1.25 22.03 -3.15
C THR A 17 0.18 21.20 -2.46
N ILE A 18 -0.23 21.58 -1.25
CA ILE A 18 -1.12 20.74 -0.44
C ILE A 18 -2.57 20.94 -0.84
N SER A 19 -3.06 22.17 -0.85
CA SER A 19 -4.47 22.50 -1.10
C SER A 19 -5.00 21.89 -2.41
N PRO A 20 -4.28 21.92 -3.53
CA PRO A 20 -4.74 21.30 -4.78
C PRO A 20 -4.88 19.76 -4.71
N ALA A 21 -4.20 19.12 -3.76
CA ALA A 21 -4.24 17.67 -3.58
C ALA A 21 -5.27 17.19 -2.54
N LEU A 22 -5.94 18.11 -1.84
CA LEU A 22 -6.91 17.77 -0.81
C LEU A 22 -8.27 17.41 -1.40
N PHE A 23 -8.86 16.33 -0.89
CA PHE A 23 -10.27 16.00 -1.08
C PHE A 23 -11.01 16.30 0.23
N THR A 24 -11.97 17.22 0.13
CA THR A 24 -12.75 17.70 1.28
C THR A 24 -14.23 17.42 1.07
N ILE A 25 -14.87 16.85 2.08
CA ILE A 25 -16.30 16.51 2.08
C ILE A 25 -16.97 17.29 3.20
N ILE A 26 -18.00 18.05 2.89
CA ILE A 26 -18.84 18.74 3.88
C ILE A 26 -19.90 17.76 4.36
N LEU A 27 -19.78 17.31 5.62
CA LEU A 27 -20.57 16.19 6.15
C LEU A 27 -22.04 16.52 6.39
N ASN A 28 -22.36 17.77 6.67
CA ASN A 28 -23.73 18.20 6.91
C ASN A 28 -24.57 18.22 5.62
N GLU A 29 -23.94 18.37 4.46
CA GLU A 29 -24.59 18.46 3.15
C GLU A 29 -24.82 17.11 2.46
N VAL A 30 -24.20 16.03 2.97
CA VAL A 30 -24.34 14.69 2.39
C VAL A 30 -25.27 13.82 3.24
N GLU A 31 -26.19 13.11 2.61
CA GLU A 31 -27.09 12.17 3.31
C GLU A 31 -26.30 10.97 3.82
N ALA A 32 -25.43 10.42 2.98
CA ALA A 32 -24.56 9.28 3.32
C ALA A 32 -23.11 9.63 3.05
N LEU A 33 -22.20 9.17 3.90
CA LEU A 33 -20.77 9.30 3.67
C LEU A 33 -20.35 8.50 2.44
N PRO A 34 -19.49 9.07 1.59
CA PRO A 34 -18.83 8.29 0.56
C PRO A 34 -17.96 7.20 1.18
N ASN A 35 -17.65 6.17 0.40
CA ASN A 35 -16.80 5.08 0.87
C ASN A 35 -15.39 5.57 1.24
N LEU A 36 -15.12 5.64 2.54
CA LEU A 36 -13.80 5.98 3.05
C LEU A 36 -12.82 4.84 2.80
N LYS A 37 -11.57 5.17 2.50
CA LYS A 37 -10.51 4.20 2.23
C LYS A 37 -9.90 3.67 3.53
N ASP A 38 -9.64 2.37 3.64
CA ASP A 38 -9.11 1.72 4.83
C ASP A 38 -7.67 2.11 5.19
N ASP A 39 -6.90 2.46 4.20
CA ASP A 39 -5.46 2.68 4.31
C ASP A 39 -5.07 4.16 4.32
N VAL A 40 -6.05 5.04 4.52
CA VAL A 40 -5.92 6.50 4.56
C VAL A 40 -6.30 7.00 5.94
N ALA A 41 -5.63 8.05 6.40
CA ALA A 41 -6.03 8.82 7.54
C ALA A 41 -6.82 10.06 7.06
N TYR A 42 -7.75 10.51 7.87
CA TYR A 42 -8.59 11.66 7.59
C TYR A 42 -8.48 12.66 8.72
N LEU A 43 -8.62 13.95 8.39
CA LEU A 43 -8.87 15.00 9.38
C LEU A 43 -10.36 15.29 9.41
N ALA A 44 -10.98 15.00 10.53
CA ALA A 44 -12.34 15.40 10.84
C ALA A 44 -12.32 16.82 11.37
N VAL A 45 -12.97 17.75 10.66
CA VAL A 45 -12.94 19.19 10.91
C VAL A 45 -14.25 19.62 11.52
N ARG A 46 -14.19 20.40 12.60
CA ARG A 46 -15.30 21.07 13.25
C ARG A 46 -15.17 22.57 13.00
N MET A 47 -16.20 23.15 12.45
CA MET A 47 -16.31 24.58 12.16
C MET A 47 -17.47 25.16 12.97
N VAL A 48 -17.20 26.15 13.80
CA VAL A 48 -18.21 26.96 14.46
C VAL A 48 -18.43 28.22 13.62
N LEU A 49 -19.59 28.33 13.01
CA LEU A 49 -19.89 29.45 12.14
C LEU A 49 -20.36 30.67 12.95
N ALA A 50 -19.97 31.85 12.50
CA ALA A 50 -20.44 33.10 13.05
C ALA A 50 -21.97 33.17 13.00
N SER A 51 -22.59 33.55 14.11
CA SER A 51 -24.03 33.72 14.21
C SER A 51 -24.40 35.17 14.51
N GLU A 52 -25.52 35.63 13.99
CA GLU A 52 -26.05 36.93 14.39
C GLU A 52 -26.52 36.89 15.85
N SER A 53 -26.42 38.04 16.53
CA SER A 53 -26.77 38.17 17.95
C SER A 53 -28.15 37.56 18.25
N GLY A 54 -28.17 36.52 19.11
CA GLY A 54 -29.39 35.84 19.57
C GLY A 54 -29.76 34.56 18.79
N GLN A 55 -29.02 34.19 17.76
CA GLN A 55 -29.20 32.90 17.08
C GLN A 55 -28.25 31.82 17.68
N LYS A 56 -28.71 30.56 17.63
CA LYS A 56 -27.89 29.42 18.04
C LYS A 56 -26.72 29.24 17.07
N GLN A 57 -25.50 29.13 17.60
CA GLN A 57 -24.31 28.85 16.78
C GLN A 57 -24.53 27.61 15.89
N LYS A 58 -24.24 27.75 14.62
CA LYS A 58 -24.30 26.65 13.64
C LYS A 58 -22.95 25.96 13.59
N ILE A 59 -22.94 24.67 13.87
CA ILE A 59 -21.74 23.83 13.74
C ILE A 59 -21.80 23.11 12.41
N GLN A 60 -20.68 23.14 11.68
CA GLN A 60 -20.49 22.40 10.44
C GLN A 60 -19.32 21.48 10.56
N TYR A 61 -19.47 20.27 10.01
CA TYR A 61 -18.44 19.24 10.03
C TYR A 61 -17.96 18.97 8.62
N ALA A 62 -16.66 18.74 8.49
CA ALA A 62 -16.06 18.34 7.22
C ALA A 62 -15.05 17.19 7.45
N LEU A 63 -14.70 16.51 6.38
CA LEU A 63 -13.71 15.47 6.38
C LEU A 63 -12.69 15.74 5.27
N ILE A 64 -11.42 15.83 5.63
CA ILE A 64 -10.30 16.00 4.68
C ILE A 64 -9.55 14.68 4.58
N GLU A 65 -9.47 14.12 3.37
CA GLU A 65 -8.61 12.96 3.08
C GLU A 65 -7.15 13.40 3.04
N LEU A 66 -6.27 12.75 3.81
CA LEU A 66 -4.83 13.00 3.71
C LEU A 66 -4.27 12.38 2.43
N PRO A 67 -3.69 13.20 1.52
CA PRO A 67 -3.21 12.71 0.23
C PRO A 67 -1.97 11.81 0.40
N LYS A 68 -2.01 10.62 -0.20
CA LYS A 68 -0.87 9.69 -0.24
C LYS A 68 0.20 10.08 -1.26
N THR A 69 -0.11 11.01 -2.14
CA THR A 69 0.79 11.50 -3.18
C THR A 69 1.82 12.49 -2.66
N LEU A 70 1.58 13.03 -1.47
CA LEU A 70 2.48 13.98 -0.81
C LEU A 70 3.25 13.30 0.33
N ASP A 71 4.46 13.79 0.57
CA ASP A 71 5.27 13.35 1.69
C ASP A 71 4.61 13.71 3.03
N ARG A 72 4.63 12.78 3.98
CA ARG A 72 4.07 12.99 5.30
C ARG A 72 4.87 13.97 6.14
N PHE A 73 6.17 14.02 5.92
CA PHE A 73 7.12 14.89 6.62
C PHE A 73 7.63 15.95 5.66
N ILE A 74 7.41 17.20 6.01
CA ILE A 74 7.84 18.36 5.22
C ILE A 74 9.05 18.95 5.92
N VAL A 75 10.17 19.02 5.20
CA VAL A 75 11.38 19.67 5.68
C VAL A 75 11.23 21.16 5.45
N LEU A 76 11.30 21.92 6.54
CA LEU A 76 11.21 23.38 6.51
C LEU A 76 12.59 24.01 6.24
N PRO A 77 12.66 25.28 5.80
CA PRO A 77 13.90 26.01 5.67
C PRO A 77 14.72 25.99 6.96
N LYS A 78 16.03 25.87 6.84
CA LYS A 78 16.94 25.93 8.00
C LYS A 78 16.93 27.31 8.65
N ILE A 79 16.96 27.35 9.97
CA ILE A 79 17.24 28.56 10.73
C ILE A 79 18.59 28.36 11.42
N GLY A 80 19.61 29.08 10.98
CA GLY A 80 20.98 28.79 11.39
C GLY A 80 21.42 27.37 11.00
N ASN A 81 21.88 26.61 11.98
CA ASN A 81 22.30 25.22 11.78
C ASN A 81 21.21 24.18 12.13
N ALA A 82 20.00 24.62 12.51
CA ALA A 82 18.94 23.72 12.91
C ALA A 82 18.09 23.29 11.71
N ASN A 83 17.74 21.99 11.68
CA ASN A 83 16.79 21.43 10.73
C ASN A 83 15.41 21.35 11.39
N TYR A 84 14.38 21.67 10.64
CA TYR A 84 13.00 21.67 11.10
C TYR A 84 12.16 20.76 10.20
N ILE A 85 11.28 19.99 10.81
CA ILE A 85 10.37 19.07 10.13
C ILE A 85 8.99 19.30 10.69
N ILE A 86 7.99 19.38 9.83
CA ILE A 86 6.58 19.43 10.19
C ILE A 86 5.81 18.30 9.52
N LEU A 87 4.77 17.81 10.17
CA LEU A 87 3.86 16.81 9.58
C LEU A 87 2.85 17.49 8.64
N LEU A 88 2.53 16.85 7.54
CA LEU A 88 1.53 17.28 6.57
C LEU A 88 0.19 17.65 7.23
N ASP A 89 -0.28 16.82 8.15
CA ASP A 89 -1.51 17.07 8.89
C ASP A 89 -1.45 18.31 9.79
N ASP A 90 -0.28 18.67 10.31
CA ASP A 90 -0.14 19.91 11.09
C ASP A 90 -0.06 21.16 10.20
N VAL A 91 0.49 21.05 8.99
CA VAL A 91 0.38 22.13 7.99
C VAL A 91 -1.08 22.35 7.60
N ILE A 92 -1.84 21.27 7.36
CA ILE A 92 -3.27 21.38 7.04
C ILE A 92 -4.02 22.03 8.21
N ARG A 93 -3.79 21.57 9.46
CA ARG A 93 -4.42 22.16 10.66
C ARG A 93 -4.11 23.65 10.82
N PHE A 94 -2.87 24.05 10.54
CA PHE A 94 -2.47 25.44 10.61
C PHE A 94 -3.16 26.32 9.55
N CYS A 95 -3.44 25.75 8.38
CA CYS A 95 -4.03 26.46 7.25
C CYS A 95 -5.56 26.21 7.12
N LEU A 96 -6.23 25.64 8.12
CA LEU A 96 -7.68 25.35 8.04
C LEU A 96 -8.50 26.58 7.69
N SER A 97 -8.25 27.73 8.31
CA SER A 97 -8.97 28.97 8.03
C SER A 97 -8.78 29.43 6.58
N SER A 98 -7.61 29.20 6.01
CA SER A 98 -7.35 29.48 4.59
C SER A 98 -8.03 28.49 3.66
N HIS A 99 -8.17 27.21 4.09
CA HIS A 99 -8.84 26.17 3.32
C HIS A 99 -10.36 26.37 3.28
N PHE A 100 -10.93 26.76 4.42
CA PHE A 100 -12.37 26.99 4.58
C PHE A 100 -12.77 28.48 4.55
N TYR A 101 -12.02 29.29 3.82
CA TYR A 101 -12.20 30.75 3.77
C TYR A 101 -13.60 31.22 3.35
N ILE A 102 -14.35 30.35 2.66
CA ILE A 102 -15.75 30.61 2.24
C ILE A 102 -16.74 30.51 3.40
N PHE A 103 -16.34 29.91 4.52
CA PHE A 103 -17.18 29.80 5.72
C PHE A 103 -16.77 30.85 6.75
N PRO A 104 -17.72 31.64 7.28
CA PRO A 104 -17.43 32.61 8.32
C PRO A 104 -17.24 31.90 9.67
N CYS A 105 -16.08 31.27 9.87
CA CYS A 105 -15.79 30.50 11.08
C CYS A 105 -15.26 31.41 12.19
N GLU A 106 -15.87 31.29 13.39
CA GLU A 106 -15.35 31.85 14.64
C GLU A 106 -14.28 30.94 15.28
N ASP A 107 -14.50 29.64 15.17
CA ASP A 107 -13.55 28.61 15.61
C ASP A 107 -13.49 27.46 14.60
N ILE A 108 -12.29 26.91 14.44
CA ILE A 108 -12.06 25.75 13.58
C ILE A 108 -11.00 24.82 14.15
N SER A 109 -11.32 23.57 14.23
CA SER A 109 -10.43 22.53 14.76
C SER A 109 -10.48 21.26 13.93
N ALA A 110 -9.40 20.45 13.96
CA ALA A 110 -9.33 19.21 13.19
C ALA A 110 -8.65 18.09 13.98
N TYR A 111 -9.26 16.92 13.92
CA TYR A 111 -8.90 15.72 14.66
C TYR A 111 -8.66 14.57 13.71
N MET A 112 -7.60 13.79 13.96
CA MET A 112 -7.30 12.63 13.15
C MET A 112 -8.27 11.49 13.40
N ILE A 113 -8.77 10.90 12.31
CA ILE A 113 -9.56 9.67 12.36
C ILE A 113 -9.03 8.67 11.33
N LYS A 114 -9.27 7.40 11.60
CA LYS A 114 -8.98 6.29 10.69
C LYS A 114 -10.02 5.20 10.81
N ILE A 115 -10.43 4.67 9.68
CA ILE A 115 -11.37 3.56 9.58
C ILE A 115 -10.65 2.32 9.05
N THR A 116 -11.05 1.15 9.51
CA THR A 116 -10.67 -0.13 8.89
C THR A 116 -11.95 -0.96 8.74
N ARG A 117 -12.16 -1.48 7.53
CA ARG A 117 -13.32 -2.31 7.21
C ARG A 117 -12.99 -3.78 7.31
N ASN A 118 -14.00 -4.63 7.30
CA ASN A 118 -13.79 -6.08 7.27
C ASN A 118 -12.95 -6.45 6.04
N ALA A 119 -11.93 -7.27 6.27
CA ALA A 119 -11.00 -7.70 5.23
C ALA A 119 -11.39 -9.05 4.62
N GLU A 120 -12.46 -9.70 5.12
CA GLU A 120 -12.94 -10.94 4.56
C GLU A 120 -13.53 -10.70 3.17
N LEU A 121 -13.16 -11.57 2.24
CA LEU A 121 -13.68 -11.56 0.89
C LEU A 121 -14.81 -12.58 0.83
N ASP A 122 -16.03 -12.10 0.75
CA ASP A 122 -17.16 -12.94 0.34
C ASP A 122 -17.03 -13.20 -1.15
N LEU A 123 -16.70 -14.43 -1.50
CA LEU A 123 -16.61 -14.85 -2.89
C LEU A 123 -18.02 -15.00 -3.46
N ASP A 124 -18.31 -14.27 -4.51
CA ASP A 124 -19.53 -14.39 -5.29
C ASP A 124 -19.74 -15.87 -5.73
N THR A 125 -20.92 -16.39 -5.46
CA THR A 125 -21.31 -17.75 -5.81
C THR A 125 -21.79 -17.91 -7.25
N ASP A 126 -21.85 -16.83 -8.02
CA ASP A 126 -22.28 -16.85 -9.42
C ASP A 126 -21.38 -17.76 -10.27
N LEU A 127 -21.95 -18.80 -10.82
CA LEU A 127 -21.24 -19.80 -11.63
C LEU A 127 -20.78 -19.28 -12.99
N ASN A 128 -21.35 -18.15 -13.46
CA ASN A 128 -21.09 -17.60 -14.79
C ASN A 128 -19.87 -16.63 -14.80
N LYS A 129 -19.42 -16.19 -13.63
CA LYS A 129 -18.24 -15.29 -13.52
C LYS A 129 -16.94 -16.07 -13.39
N SER A 130 -15.90 -15.58 -14.06
CA SER A 130 -14.55 -16.12 -13.88
C SER A 130 -14.07 -15.91 -12.44
N PHE A 131 -13.11 -16.71 -11.97
CA PHE A 131 -12.57 -16.57 -10.62
C PHE A 131 -11.92 -15.20 -10.38
N ILE A 132 -11.27 -14.62 -11.39
CA ILE A 132 -10.70 -13.27 -11.33
C ILE A 132 -11.82 -12.24 -11.15
N GLU A 133 -12.88 -12.31 -11.92
CA GLU A 133 -14.02 -11.40 -11.80
C GLU A 133 -14.68 -11.50 -10.42
N LYS A 134 -14.83 -12.71 -9.86
CA LYS A 134 -15.33 -12.90 -8.50
C LYS A 134 -14.46 -12.22 -7.46
N ILE A 135 -13.15 -12.41 -7.52
CA ILE A 135 -12.20 -11.75 -6.60
C ILE A 135 -12.23 -10.23 -6.80
N SER A 136 -12.23 -9.75 -8.04
CA SER A 136 -12.30 -8.31 -8.34
C SER A 136 -13.58 -7.68 -7.76
N THR A 137 -14.72 -8.32 -7.98
CA THR A 137 -16.02 -7.89 -7.41
C THR A 137 -15.98 -7.89 -5.87
N SER A 138 -15.41 -8.93 -5.26
CA SER A 138 -15.27 -9.01 -3.80
C SER A 138 -14.31 -7.97 -3.23
N VAL A 139 -13.21 -7.67 -3.92
CA VAL A 139 -12.27 -6.58 -3.54
C VAL A 139 -12.97 -5.21 -3.63
N GLU A 140 -13.80 -4.99 -4.65
CA GLU A 140 -14.62 -3.77 -4.75
C GLU A 140 -15.72 -3.74 -3.68
N GLY A 141 -16.36 -4.88 -3.40
CA GLY A 141 -17.35 -5.04 -2.34
C GLY A 141 -16.80 -4.69 -0.96
N ARG A 142 -15.52 -5.02 -0.69
CA ARG A 142 -14.83 -4.65 0.56
C ARG A 142 -14.83 -3.14 0.81
N LYS A 143 -14.78 -2.32 -0.24
CA LYS A 143 -14.86 -0.86 -0.11
C LYS A 143 -16.21 -0.39 0.46
N ARG A 144 -17.24 -1.24 0.37
CA ARG A 144 -18.61 -0.99 0.87
C ARG A 144 -18.93 -1.79 2.13
N ALA A 145 -18.00 -2.65 2.60
CA ALA A 145 -18.20 -3.45 3.80
C ALA A 145 -18.32 -2.56 5.05
N GLU A 146 -18.97 -3.08 6.08
CA GLU A 146 -19.14 -2.38 7.35
C GLU A 146 -17.80 -2.08 8.01
N PRO A 147 -17.65 -0.91 8.67
CA PRO A 147 -16.45 -0.59 9.43
C PRO A 147 -16.33 -1.54 10.62
N VAL A 148 -15.15 -2.13 10.83
CA VAL A 148 -14.86 -3.05 11.96
C VAL A 148 -14.05 -2.37 13.04
N ARG A 149 -13.32 -1.31 12.65
CA ARG A 149 -12.44 -0.57 13.56
C ARG A 149 -12.41 0.90 13.21
N PHE A 150 -12.71 1.72 14.21
CA PHE A 150 -12.64 3.17 14.13
C PHE A 150 -11.64 3.70 15.18
N ILE A 151 -10.61 4.39 14.72
CA ILE A 151 -9.61 5.02 15.58
C ILE A 151 -9.76 6.53 15.42
N TYR A 152 -9.78 7.25 16.53
CA TYR A 152 -9.94 8.69 16.55
C TYR A 152 -8.96 9.36 17.53
N ASP A 153 -8.64 10.63 17.29
CA ASP A 153 -7.87 11.44 18.23
C ASP A 153 -8.67 11.61 19.54
N LYS A 154 -8.11 11.22 20.66
CA LYS A 154 -8.77 11.28 21.97
C LYS A 154 -9.21 12.69 22.42
N LEU A 155 -8.70 13.73 21.75
CA LEU A 155 -9.05 15.14 22.01
C LEU A 155 -10.25 15.61 21.18
N ILE A 156 -10.84 14.74 20.35
CA ILE A 156 -12.02 15.06 19.56
C ILE A 156 -13.18 15.45 20.46
N ASP A 157 -13.96 16.43 20.04
CA ASP A 157 -15.19 16.83 20.70
C ASP A 157 -16.22 15.70 20.73
N GLU A 158 -16.91 15.49 21.86
CA GLU A 158 -17.86 14.38 22.03
C GLU A 158 -19.06 14.45 21.09
N GLU A 159 -19.55 15.66 20.80
CA GLU A 159 -20.66 15.86 19.87
C GLU A 159 -20.24 15.49 18.45
N MET A 160 -19.06 15.92 18.05
CA MET A 160 -18.48 15.54 16.76
C MET A 160 -18.23 14.03 16.67
N LEU A 161 -17.71 13.40 17.72
CA LEU A 161 -17.49 11.95 17.75
C LEU A 161 -18.81 11.19 17.58
N ARG A 162 -19.87 11.62 18.24
CA ARG A 162 -21.22 11.04 18.09
C ARG A 162 -21.72 11.19 16.67
N PHE A 163 -21.65 12.39 16.12
CA PHE A 163 -22.04 12.68 14.74
C PHE A 163 -21.32 11.79 13.72
N LEU A 164 -20.00 11.65 13.87
CA LEU A 164 -19.19 10.80 12.98
C LEU A 164 -19.59 9.33 13.10
N LYS A 165 -19.81 8.82 14.31
CA LYS A 165 -20.24 7.41 14.50
C LYS A 165 -21.58 7.14 13.85
N GLU A 166 -22.54 8.03 14.01
CA GLU A 166 -23.87 7.94 13.38
C GLU A 166 -23.76 7.97 11.86
N LYS A 167 -23.06 8.95 11.31
CA LYS A 167 -22.86 9.09 9.85
C LYS A 167 -22.11 7.91 9.23
N MET A 168 -21.21 7.26 9.96
CA MET A 168 -20.42 6.13 9.49
C MET A 168 -21.09 4.78 9.73
N GLY A 169 -22.25 4.75 10.40
CA GLY A 169 -22.93 3.52 10.77
C GLY A 169 -22.13 2.64 11.75
N ILE A 170 -21.29 3.27 12.60
CA ILE A 170 -20.45 2.55 13.57
C ILE A 170 -21.34 2.07 14.72
N GLN A 171 -21.41 0.75 14.87
CA GLN A 171 -22.23 0.11 15.92
C GLN A 171 -21.47 -0.02 17.24
N SER A 172 -22.19 -0.32 18.31
CA SER A 172 -21.61 -0.55 19.65
C SER A 172 -20.71 -1.78 19.72
N THR A 173 -20.86 -2.72 18.79
CA THR A 173 -20.05 -3.94 18.65
C THR A 173 -18.73 -3.70 17.96
N ASP A 174 -18.57 -2.56 17.29
CA ASP A 174 -17.37 -2.23 16.54
C ASP A 174 -16.22 -1.81 17.45
N SER A 175 -14.99 -2.03 17.00
CA SER A 175 -13.81 -1.63 17.74
C SER A 175 -13.57 -0.12 17.61
N VAL A 176 -14.04 0.66 18.59
CA VAL A 176 -13.86 2.11 18.69
C VAL A 176 -12.71 2.42 19.63
N ILE A 177 -11.62 3.01 19.11
CA ILE A 177 -10.37 3.18 19.87
C ILE A 177 -9.98 4.66 19.93
N ALA A 178 -9.86 5.18 21.15
CA ALA A 178 -9.25 6.48 21.39
C ALA A 178 -7.73 6.39 21.14
N GLY A 179 -7.26 7.10 20.13
CA GLY A 179 -5.88 7.15 19.70
C GLY A 179 -5.18 8.46 20.07
N GLY A 180 -4.01 8.68 19.49
CA GLY A 180 -3.28 9.94 19.60
C GLY A 180 -3.63 10.92 18.47
N ARG A 181 -2.94 12.07 18.52
CA ARG A 181 -3.04 13.12 17.49
C ARG A 181 -2.58 12.66 16.12
N TYR A 182 -1.61 11.72 16.07
CA TYR A 182 -1.01 11.22 14.83
C TYR A 182 -1.28 9.72 14.66
N HIS A 183 -1.75 9.37 13.48
CA HIS A 183 -1.95 7.98 13.08
C HIS A 183 -0.93 7.59 11.99
N ASN A 184 -0.98 6.32 11.52
CA ASN A 184 -0.10 5.81 10.47
C ASN A 184 1.40 5.86 10.84
N ARG A 185 1.79 5.25 11.95
CA ARG A 185 3.20 5.16 12.36
C ARG A 185 4.14 4.56 11.30
N ARG A 186 3.60 3.83 10.33
CA ARG A 186 4.36 3.33 9.19
C ARG A 186 5.02 4.44 8.38
N ASP A 187 4.43 5.64 8.36
CA ASP A 187 4.96 6.79 7.63
C ASP A 187 6.35 7.21 8.14
N TYR A 188 6.67 6.91 9.43
CA TYR A 188 7.99 7.16 10.01
C TYR A 188 9.14 6.39 9.35
N MET A 189 8.84 5.37 8.54
CA MET A 189 9.86 4.69 7.72
C MET A 189 10.46 5.64 6.66
N ASN A 190 9.74 6.71 6.30
CA ASN A 190 10.18 7.74 5.36
C ASN A 190 10.57 9.04 6.07
N PHE A 191 10.94 8.97 7.36
CA PHE A 191 11.35 10.15 8.11
C PHE A 191 12.60 10.77 7.48
N PRO A 192 12.62 12.09 7.20
CA PRO A 192 13.73 12.76 6.55
C PRO A 192 15.00 12.73 7.41
N HIS A 193 16.12 12.34 6.83
CA HIS A 193 17.39 12.30 7.55
C HIS A 193 18.07 13.69 7.67
N CYS A 194 17.59 14.71 6.97
CA CYS A 194 18.06 16.09 7.05
C CYS A 194 19.60 16.22 6.98
N GLU A 195 20.23 15.51 6.03
CA GLU A 195 21.69 15.44 5.85
C GLU A 195 22.47 14.79 7.00
N ARG A 196 21.78 14.31 8.05
CA ARG A 196 22.37 13.66 9.23
C ARG A 196 22.69 12.21 8.91
N LYS A 197 23.70 11.98 8.05
CA LYS A 197 24.11 10.62 7.62
C LYS A 197 24.55 9.74 8.78
N GLU A 198 25.04 10.31 9.86
CA GLU A 198 25.44 9.62 11.07
C GLU A 198 24.26 8.96 11.82
N LEU A 199 23.02 9.41 11.57
CA LEU A 199 21.81 8.85 12.14
C LEU A 199 21.21 7.73 11.27
N MET A 200 21.80 7.47 10.11
CA MET A 200 21.35 6.44 9.20
C MET A 200 22.17 5.17 9.35
N TYR A 201 21.51 4.02 9.27
CA TYR A 201 22.26 2.77 9.08
C TYR A 201 23.03 2.83 7.78
N LYS A 202 24.25 2.29 7.79
CA LYS A 202 25.03 2.16 6.54
C LYS A 202 24.24 1.31 5.54
N PRO A 203 24.13 1.73 4.27
CA PRO A 203 23.50 0.94 3.25
C PRO A 203 24.11 -0.47 3.21
N PHE A 204 23.27 -1.47 3.28
CA PHE A 204 23.70 -2.86 3.18
C PHE A 204 23.62 -3.30 1.71
N HIS A 205 24.77 -3.73 1.16
CA HIS A 205 24.83 -4.33 -0.16
C HIS A 205 24.87 -5.86 0.00
N PRO A 206 23.90 -6.58 -0.60
CA PRO A 206 23.87 -8.03 -0.47
C PRO A 206 25.17 -8.69 -0.94
N TYR A 207 25.66 -9.64 -0.18
CA TYR A 207 26.88 -10.37 -0.52
C TYR A 207 26.65 -11.36 -1.68
N PRO A 208 27.66 -11.60 -2.51
CA PRO A 208 27.61 -12.68 -3.47
C PRO A 208 27.70 -14.03 -2.73
N ILE A 209 27.09 -15.07 -3.31
CA ILE A 209 27.31 -16.45 -2.90
C ILE A 209 28.66 -16.87 -3.48
N LYS A 210 29.71 -16.91 -2.65
CA LYS A 210 31.10 -17.19 -3.09
C LYS A 210 31.24 -18.48 -3.91
N ALA A 211 30.38 -19.45 -3.64
CA ALA A 211 30.39 -20.74 -4.30
C ALA A 211 29.68 -20.76 -5.64
N LEU A 212 28.93 -19.70 -6.03
CA LEU A 212 28.25 -19.57 -7.30
C LEU A 212 29.02 -18.59 -8.20
N LYS A 213 29.55 -19.11 -9.30
CA LYS A 213 30.27 -18.32 -10.29
C LYS A 213 29.29 -17.64 -11.26
N VAL A 214 29.50 -16.37 -11.50
CA VAL A 214 28.59 -15.57 -12.33
C VAL A 214 28.70 -15.90 -13.81
N GLU A 215 29.84 -16.35 -14.26
CA GLU A 215 30.15 -16.66 -15.66
C GLU A 215 29.72 -18.07 -16.07
N GLU A 216 29.38 -18.93 -15.11
CA GLU A 216 28.99 -20.33 -15.36
C GLU A 216 27.46 -20.50 -15.29
N SER A 217 26.92 -21.47 -16.06
CA SER A 217 25.52 -21.86 -15.97
C SER A 217 25.10 -22.24 -14.56
N LEU A 218 24.00 -21.69 -14.07
CA LEU A 218 23.46 -22.09 -12.76
C LEU A 218 22.96 -23.53 -12.78
N PHE A 219 22.43 -24.02 -13.91
CA PHE A 219 22.04 -25.43 -14.02
C PHE A 219 23.22 -26.36 -13.81
N SER A 220 24.39 -26.07 -14.42
CA SER A 220 25.58 -26.90 -14.27
C SER A 220 26.12 -26.89 -12.84
N GLN A 221 26.01 -25.77 -12.15
CA GLN A 221 26.46 -25.65 -10.76
C GLN A 221 25.50 -26.34 -9.79
N ILE A 222 24.17 -26.15 -9.97
CA ILE A 222 23.13 -26.78 -9.13
C ILE A 222 23.09 -28.30 -9.37
N ALA A 223 23.42 -28.79 -10.56
CA ALA A 223 23.54 -30.22 -10.82
C ALA A 223 24.62 -30.92 -9.97
N GLN A 224 25.62 -30.18 -9.46
CA GLN A 224 26.69 -30.73 -8.63
C GLN A 224 26.35 -30.76 -7.14
N ARG A 225 25.55 -29.79 -6.66
CA ARG A 225 25.13 -29.67 -5.26
C ARG A 225 24.06 -28.63 -5.07
N ASP A 226 23.34 -28.70 -3.95
CA ASP A 226 22.40 -27.67 -3.52
C ASP A 226 23.14 -26.45 -2.97
N TYR A 227 22.47 -25.29 -3.11
CA TYR A 227 22.98 -24.00 -2.59
C TYR A 227 21.93 -23.36 -1.70
N LEU A 228 22.37 -22.90 -0.52
CA LEU A 228 21.56 -22.10 0.36
C LEU A 228 21.73 -20.62 0.03
N GLN A 229 20.65 -19.99 -0.38
CA GLN A 229 20.58 -18.54 -0.55
C GLN A 229 19.87 -17.93 0.66
N TYR A 230 20.56 -17.07 1.40
CA TYR A 230 20.03 -16.41 2.59
C TYR A 230 19.74 -14.92 2.29
N THR A 231 18.55 -14.61 1.79
CA THR A 231 18.09 -13.23 1.59
C THR A 231 17.69 -12.61 2.92
N PRO A 232 17.89 -11.29 3.11
CA PRO A 232 18.44 -10.30 2.17
C PRO A 232 19.98 -10.24 2.13
N TYR A 233 20.68 -11.04 2.91
CA TYR A 233 22.14 -10.99 3.01
C TYR A 233 22.86 -11.48 1.74
N HIS A 234 22.26 -12.45 1.03
CA HIS A 234 22.66 -12.77 -0.34
C HIS A 234 21.77 -12.07 -1.35
N SER A 235 22.32 -11.73 -2.50
CA SER A 235 21.57 -11.05 -3.56
C SER A 235 20.45 -11.93 -4.11
N PHE A 236 19.25 -11.38 -4.21
CA PHE A 236 18.09 -12.01 -4.88
C PHE A 236 18.30 -12.20 -6.39
N SER A 237 19.30 -11.53 -6.97
CA SER A 237 19.61 -11.61 -8.40
C SER A 237 19.92 -13.03 -8.88
N TYR A 238 20.37 -13.93 -8.01
CA TYR A 238 20.60 -15.33 -8.38
C TYR A 238 19.33 -16.04 -8.82
N LEU A 239 18.20 -15.81 -8.11
CA LEU A 239 16.91 -16.35 -8.52
C LEU A 239 16.47 -15.78 -9.87
N ILE A 240 16.61 -14.47 -10.03
CA ILE A 240 16.26 -13.81 -11.30
C ILE A 240 17.12 -14.37 -12.45
N ARG A 241 18.42 -14.54 -12.21
CA ARG A 241 19.33 -15.14 -13.18
C ARG A 241 18.95 -16.58 -13.53
N PHE A 242 18.58 -17.38 -12.53
CA PHE A 242 18.13 -18.76 -12.75
C PHE A 242 16.89 -18.83 -13.64
N LEU A 243 15.89 -17.97 -13.38
CA LEU A 243 14.71 -17.90 -14.24
C LEU A 243 15.00 -17.36 -15.64
N ARG A 244 15.94 -16.42 -15.78
CA ARG A 244 16.38 -15.91 -17.10
C ARG A 244 17.14 -16.97 -17.88
N GLU A 245 18.03 -17.70 -17.23
CA GLU A 245 18.74 -18.81 -17.84
C GLU A 245 17.74 -19.88 -18.30
N ALA A 246 16.77 -20.24 -17.46
CA ALA A 246 15.70 -21.16 -17.82
C ALA A 246 14.85 -20.68 -19.00
N ALA A 247 14.61 -19.38 -19.12
CA ALA A 247 13.88 -18.82 -20.24
C ALA A 247 14.62 -18.96 -21.59
N LEU A 248 15.95 -18.89 -21.55
CA LEU A 248 16.80 -18.89 -22.75
C LEU A 248 17.31 -20.29 -23.12
N ASP A 249 17.49 -21.20 -22.17
CA ASP A 249 18.06 -22.52 -22.41
C ASP A 249 17.14 -23.40 -23.26
N PRO A 250 17.57 -23.85 -24.47
CA PRO A 250 16.73 -24.67 -25.34
C PRO A 250 16.37 -26.05 -24.76
N LYS A 251 17.14 -26.54 -23.79
CA LYS A 251 16.87 -27.81 -23.09
C LYS A 251 15.75 -27.70 -22.05
N VAL A 252 15.40 -26.51 -21.61
CA VAL A 252 14.28 -26.28 -20.68
C VAL A 252 12.96 -26.43 -21.42
N LYS A 253 12.05 -27.26 -20.87
CA LYS A 253 10.74 -27.56 -21.42
C LYS A 253 9.63 -26.86 -20.67
N SER A 254 9.71 -26.83 -19.33
CA SER A 254 8.68 -26.22 -18.54
C SER A 254 9.22 -25.49 -17.31
N ILE A 255 8.46 -24.48 -16.86
CA ILE A 255 8.67 -23.76 -15.61
C ILE A 255 7.36 -23.74 -14.87
N LYS A 256 7.35 -24.17 -13.61
CA LYS A 256 6.19 -24.12 -12.68
C LYS A 256 6.60 -23.36 -11.46
N ILE A 257 5.80 -22.36 -11.05
CA ILE A 257 6.14 -21.48 -9.91
C ILE A 257 4.89 -21.07 -9.14
N THR A 258 5.03 -20.95 -7.82
CA THR A 258 4.02 -20.32 -6.96
C THR A 258 4.35 -18.86 -6.70
N ILE A 259 3.35 -17.99 -6.72
CA ILE A 259 3.50 -16.55 -6.48
C ILE A 259 2.49 -16.13 -5.39
N TYR A 260 3.00 -15.45 -4.36
CA TYR A 260 2.18 -14.87 -3.29
C TYR A 260 2.20 -13.33 -3.33
N ARG A 261 3.40 -12.74 -3.41
CA ARG A 261 3.62 -11.30 -3.55
C ARG A 261 4.77 -11.02 -4.48
N LEU A 262 4.66 -9.92 -5.22
CA LEU A 262 5.66 -9.48 -6.17
C LEU A 262 6.02 -8.00 -5.93
N ALA A 263 7.25 -7.65 -6.25
CA ALA A 263 7.67 -6.25 -6.33
C ALA A 263 6.95 -5.55 -7.50
N LYS A 264 6.80 -4.24 -7.41
CA LYS A 264 6.39 -3.43 -8.56
C LYS A 264 7.41 -3.64 -9.70
N GLN A 265 6.94 -3.83 -10.94
CA GLN A 265 7.77 -4.14 -12.11
C GLN A 265 8.65 -5.39 -11.90
N SER A 266 8.02 -6.48 -11.49
CA SER A 266 8.68 -7.71 -11.11
C SER A 266 9.52 -8.33 -12.23
N GLN A 267 10.82 -8.49 -12.00
CA GLN A 267 11.72 -9.20 -12.90
C GLN A 267 11.39 -10.70 -13.02
N VAL A 268 10.73 -11.28 -12.02
CA VAL A 268 10.21 -12.65 -12.06
C VAL A 268 9.17 -12.76 -13.18
N ILE A 269 8.17 -11.87 -13.21
CA ILE A 269 7.14 -11.84 -14.25
C ILE A 269 7.77 -11.71 -15.65
N ASN A 270 8.70 -10.78 -15.80
CA ASN A 270 9.39 -10.58 -17.07
C ASN A 270 10.13 -11.84 -17.54
N SER A 271 10.76 -12.57 -16.61
CA SER A 271 11.47 -13.83 -16.94
C SER A 271 10.50 -14.93 -17.37
N LEU A 272 9.32 -15.03 -16.71
CA LEU A 272 8.30 -16.01 -17.08
C LEU A 272 7.67 -15.73 -18.44
N ILE A 273 7.36 -14.46 -18.74
CA ILE A 273 6.86 -14.04 -20.05
C ILE A 273 7.91 -14.32 -21.13
N ASN A 274 9.18 -14.01 -20.86
CA ASN A 274 10.27 -14.31 -21.80
C ASN A 274 10.39 -15.82 -22.05
N ALA A 275 10.19 -16.65 -21.04
CA ALA A 275 10.19 -18.11 -21.20
C ALA A 275 9.07 -18.57 -22.15
N VAL A 276 7.85 -18.08 -22.01
CA VAL A 276 6.74 -18.39 -22.93
C VAL A 276 7.06 -17.95 -24.34
N LYS A 277 7.59 -16.73 -24.54
CA LYS A 277 8.01 -16.22 -25.86
C LYS A 277 9.10 -17.06 -26.50
N ASN A 278 9.91 -17.76 -25.70
CA ASN A 278 10.89 -18.75 -26.16
C ASN A 278 10.32 -20.19 -26.24
N GLY A 279 9.00 -20.35 -26.28
CA GLY A 279 8.33 -21.64 -26.49
C GLY A 279 8.31 -22.57 -25.26
N LYS A 280 8.63 -22.08 -24.05
CA LYS A 280 8.57 -22.89 -22.84
C LYS A 280 7.13 -22.99 -22.32
N LYS A 281 6.77 -24.14 -21.75
CA LYS A 281 5.50 -24.29 -21.05
C LYS A 281 5.62 -23.71 -19.64
N VAL A 282 4.98 -22.57 -19.41
CA VAL A 282 5.02 -21.89 -18.09
C VAL A 282 3.69 -22.02 -17.37
N THR A 283 3.73 -22.47 -16.13
CA THR A 283 2.56 -22.54 -15.22
C THR A 283 2.83 -21.76 -13.96
N VAL A 284 1.96 -20.83 -13.66
CA VAL A 284 2.03 -19.97 -12.47
C VAL A 284 0.82 -20.23 -11.59
N GLN A 285 1.05 -20.63 -10.35
CA GLN A 285 0.00 -20.65 -9.33
C GLN A 285 0.08 -19.38 -8.51
N ILE A 286 -0.88 -18.48 -8.68
CA ILE A 286 -0.92 -17.18 -8.03
C ILE A 286 -1.98 -17.12 -6.91
N GLU A 287 -1.60 -16.56 -5.75
CA GLU A 287 -2.52 -16.29 -4.66
C GLU A 287 -3.16 -14.92 -4.86
N LEU A 288 -4.45 -14.90 -5.21
CA LEU A 288 -5.19 -13.66 -5.42
C LEU A 288 -5.65 -13.00 -4.12
N GLN A 289 -5.74 -13.77 -3.02
CA GLN A 289 -6.17 -13.27 -1.70
C GLN A 289 -4.99 -12.84 -0.81
N ALA A 290 -3.90 -12.36 -1.40
CA ALA A 290 -2.78 -11.79 -0.65
C ALA A 290 -3.17 -10.41 -0.13
N ARG A 291 -3.52 -10.32 1.16
CA ARG A 291 -4.03 -9.08 1.79
C ARG A 291 -3.17 -7.87 1.47
N PHE A 292 -3.80 -6.80 0.96
CA PHE A 292 -3.24 -5.53 0.46
C PHE A 292 -2.55 -5.59 -0.91
N ASP A 293 -2.36 -6.78 -1.48
CA ASP A 293 -1.74 -6.96 -2.80
C ASP A 293 -2.70 -7.58 -3.83
N GLU A 294 -4.00 -7.72 -3.48
CA GLU A 294 -5.00 -8.38 -4.31
C GLU A 294 -5.09 -7.74 -5.72
N THR A 295 -5.20 -6.41 -5.76
CA THR A 295 -5.29 -5.68 -7.03
C THR A 295 -4.03 -5.85 -7.88
N ALA A 296 -2.85 -5.83 -7.26
CA ALA A 296 -1.58 -6.06 -7.96
C ALA A 296 -1.50 -7.49 -8.50
N ASN A 297 -1.90 -8.48 -7.70
CA ASN A 297 -1.88 -9.88 -8.11
C ASN A 297 -2.90 -10.20 -9.22
N ILE A 298 -4.09 -9.57 -9.19
CA ILE A 298 -5.07 -9.63 -10.28
C ILE A 298 -4.44 -9.08 -11.57
N HIS A 299 -3.84 -7.90 -11.51
CA HIS A 299 -3.19 -7.29 -12.67
C HIS A 299 -2.08 -8.18 -13.26
N TYR A 300 -1.22 -8.75 -12.41
CA TYR A 300 -0.20 -9.69 -12.86
C TYR A 300 -0.79 -10.98 -13.45
N ALA A 301 -1.87 -11.49 -12.87
CA ALA A 301 -2.55 -12.66 -13.40
C ALA A 301 -3.09 -12.42 -14.82
N GLU A 302 -3.75 -11.29 -15.03
CA GLU A 302 -4.25 -10.89 -16.35
C GLU A 302 -3.11 -10.66 -17.37
N GLN A 303 -2.02 -10.04 -16.93
CA GLN A 303 -0.83 -9.85 -17.77
C GLN A 303 -0.24 -11.20 -18.19
N LEU A 304 -0.05 -12.12 -17.27
CA LEU A 304 0.49 -13.44 -17.53
C LEU A 304 -0.41 -14.24 -18.50
N GLN A 305 -1.74 -14.20 -18.30
CA GLN A 305 -2.69 -14.87 -19.21
C GLN A 305 -2.63 -14.32 -20.62
N ARG A 306 -2.61 -12.99 -20.77
CA ARG A 306 -2.50 -12.34 -22.09
C ARG A 306 -1.23 -12.74 -22.84
N GLU A 307 -0.15 -12.99 -22.10
CA GLU A 307 1.13 -13.44 -22.68
C GLU A 307 1.23 -14.97 -22.85
N GLY A 308 0.15 -15.70 -22.62
CA GLY A 308 0.08 -17.15 -22.86
C GLY A 308 0.61 -18.04 -21.72
N VAL A 309 0.82 -17.48 -20.53
CA VAL A 309 1.18 -18.26 -19.35
C VAL A 309 -0.06 -18.97 -18.82
N ASN A 310 0.07 -20.27 -18.51
CA ASN A 310 -0.99 -21.03 -17.82
C ASN A 310 -1.06 -20.60 -16.36
N THR A 311 -2.12 -19.91 -15.97
CA THR A 311 -2.32 -19.41 -14.60
C THR A 311 -3.32 -20.27 -13.84
N ILE A 312 -2.95 -20.64 -12.61
CA ILE A 312 -3.80 -21.36 -11.65
C ILE A 312 -4.06 -20.43 -10.47
N PHE A 313 -5.33 -20.30 -10.10
CA PHE A 313 -5.75 -19.41 -9.01
C PHE A 313 -6.11 -20.22 -7.79
N GLY A 314 -5.20 -20.24 -6.82
CA GLY A 314 -5.42 -20.82 -5.51
C GLY A 314 -5.90 -22.28 -5.50
N ILE A 315 -6.26 -22.72 -4.33
CA ILE A 315 -7.00 -23.96 -4.08
C ILE A 315 -8.17 -23.56 -3.17
N ARG A 316 -9.39 -23.96 -3.50
CA ARG A 316 -10.58 -23.59 -2.74
C ARG A 316 -10.43 -23.99 -1.25
N GLY A 317 -10.61 -23.03 -0.35
CA GLY A 317 -10.47 -23.21 1.10
C GLY A 317 -9.03 -23.23 1.63
N LEU A 318 -8.01 -23.07 0.76
CA LEU A 318 -6.60 -23.05 1.15
C LEU A 318 -5.90 -21.80 0.59
N LYS A 319 -4.88 -21.32 1.32
CA LYS A 319 -3.97 -20.27 0.82
C LYS A 319 -2.69 -20.87 0.27
N VAL A 320 -2.29 -20.42 -0.91
CA VAL A 320 -1.00 -20.79 -1.51
C VAL A 320 0.08 -19.92 -0.89
N HIS A 321 0.79 -20.46 0.11
CA HIS A 321 1.83 -19.70 0.82
C HIS A 321 3.26 -20.20 0.57
N SER A 322 3.44 -21.37 -0.04
CA SER A 322 4.76 -21.88 -0.44
C SER A 322 5.38 -20.99 -1.51
N LYS A 323 6.70 -20.79 -1.45
CA LYS A 323 7.50 -20.09 -2.46
C LYS A 323 8.38 -21.14 -3.13
N ILE A 324 7.82 -21.81 -4.14
CA ILE A 324 8.44 -22.94 -4.82
C ILE A 324 8.44 -22.71 -6.32
N GLY A 325 9.53 -23.10 -6.95
CA GLY A 325 9.63 -23.14 -8.41
C GLY A 325 10.32 -24.41 -8.86
N VAL A 326 9.83 -25.01 -9.95
CA VAL A 326 10.38 -26.22 -10.58
C VAL A 326 10.58 -25.97 -12.06
N ILE A 327 11.76 -26.29 -12.56
CA ILE A 327 12.15 -26.18 -13.97
C ILE A 327 12.47 -27.58 -14.46
N GLU A 328 11.80 -28.02 -15.53
CA GLU A 328 12.07 -29.29 -16.20
C GLU A 328 12.98 -29.07 -17.39
N ARG A 329 14.13 -29.75 -17.40
CA ARG A 329 15.19 -29.64 -18.39
C ARG A 329 15.52 -31.02 -18.96
N GLU A 330 15.60 -31.14 -20.27
CA GLU A 330 16.01 -32.38 -20.94
C GLU A 330 17.53 -32.45 -21.10
N GLU A 331 18.13 -33.51 -20.60
CA GLU A 331 19.55 -33.79 -20.70
C GLU A 331 19.76 -35.25 -21.10
N ASN A 332 20.43 -35.47 -22.21
CA ASN A 332 20.73 -36.82 -22.71
C ASN A 332 19.49 -37.76 -22.79
N GLY A 333 18.36 -37.22 -23.26
CA GLY A 333 17.11 -37.99 -23.36
C GLY A 333 16.38 -38.24 -22.03
N LYS A 334 16.83 -37.64 -20.92
CA LYS A 334 16.18 -37.72 -19.62
C LYS A 334 15.73 -36.35 -19.13
N THR A 335 14.62 -36.31 -18.41
CA THR A 335 14.11 -35.08 -17.77
C THR A 335 14.66 -34.94 -16.39
N TYR A 336 15.39 -33.85 -16.16
CA TYR A 336 15.86 -33.44 -14.85
C TYR A 336 15.01 -32.28 -14.31
N ARG A 337 14.88 -32.21 -12.99
CA ARG A 337 14.14 -31.17 -12.30
C ARG A 337 15.07 -30.38 -11.43
N TYR A 338 15.11 -29.09 -11.69
CA TYR A 338 15.84 -28.08 -10.91
C TYR A 338 14.81 -27.17 -10.25
N GLY A 339 15.09 -26.71 -9.04
CA GLY A 339 14.10 -25.89 -8.37
C GLY A 339 14.64 -25.03 -7.24
N PHE A 340 13.74 -24.32 -6.61
CA PHE A 340 13.99 -23.55 -5.40
C PHE A 340 12.77 -23.60 -4.49
N ILE A 341 13.04 -23.46 -3.20
CA ILE A 341 12.01 -23.42 -2.15
C ILE A 341 12.25 -22.19 -1.27
#